data_f3a3a1f63effa1c2b5c39d51e884f353
#
_entry.id   f3a3a1f63effa1c2b5c39d51e884f353
#
_cell.length_a   1.000
_cell.length_b   1.000
_cell.length_c   1.000
_cell.angle_alpha   90.00
_cell.angle_beta   90.00
_cell.angle_gamma   90.00
#
_symmetry.space_group_name_H-M   'P 1'
#
loop_
_entity.id
_entity.type
_entity.pdbx_description
1 polymer ?
#
loop_
_entity_poly.entity_id
_entity_poly.type
_entity_poly.pdbx_seq_one_letter_code
_entity_poly.pdbx_strand_id
1 'polypeptide(L)'
;MEVIKEMRNAATDLTEGTPWKIIMRFSIPLFFTFLLQQFYNMVDTIVVGQFLGKDALAGVGSTGAINFMIIGFCMGLANGFVIPVAQRYGAKDYKDMRRFVANSIWLTVFFAAIMSITVCILCRSVLIAMKTPADILDLAYDYIFIIFAGIPITLAYNLLTGIIRSLGDSKSPLIFLLMAAVANIGFDILSVTVLKLGVRGPAFATLLAQAFSVVLSLWCIKTKFPILKMEPGEWKLHGKHIGILCKMGIPMGLQYSITAIGSVVLQTGINTLGSAAVASVSAASKLSMFLACPFDAIGSAMATYTGQNVGAGKIERIGQGLKASVLIGITYSILIFLVMLFSAKYWMLLFINASETEIIHNAVLFILANSGFYIALVFVNAVRFTIQGAGFSGLAILAGVMEMIARAIIGVIMVPYLGFASVCFASPLAWIMADCFLIPAYCHVIRKLKQRRAQGVPNM
;
A
#
# COMPACT_ATOMS: atom_id res chain seq x y z
N MET A 1 9.14 -34.65 -13.85
CA MET A 1 10.12 -33.69 -14.40
C MET A 1 9.45 -32.66 -15.31
N GLU A 2 8.47 -33.04 -16.15
CA GLU A 2 7.68 -32.06 -16.96
C GLU A 2 6.84 -31.09 -16.12
N VAL A 3 6.16 -31.55 -15.07
CA VAL A 3 5.40 -30.69 -14.14
C VAL A 3 6.27 -29.60 -13.50
N ILE A 4 7.54 -29.94 -13.18
CA ILE A 4 8.51 -28.96 -12.64
C ILE A 4 8.93 -27.94 -13.73
N LYS A 5 8.95 -28.34 -14.99
CA LYS A 5 9.30 -27.49 -16.13
C LYS A 5 8.15 -26.55 -16.53
N GLU A 6 6.91 -26.98 -16.44
CA GLU A 6 5.72 -26.15 -16.59
C GLU A 6 5.54 -25.17 -15.40
N MET A 7 5.82 -25.60 -14.17
CA MET A 7 5.85 -24.76 -12.98
C MET A 7 6.87 -23.62 -13.07
N ARG A 8 7.97 -23.81 -13.79
CA ARG A 8 8.99 -22.79 -14.07
C ARG A 8 8.50 -21.65 -14.95
N ASN A 9 7.41 -21.84 -15.71
CA ASN A 9 6.87 -20.83 -16.63
C ASN A 9 5.88 -19.87 -15.99
N ALA A 10 5.28 -20.19 -14.83
CA ALA A 10 4.30 -19.34 -14.15
C ALA A 10 4.95 -18.47 -13.05
N ALA A 11 5.97 -18.98 -12.35
CA ALA A 11 6.65 -18.28 -11.27
C ALA A 11 8.02 -17.77 -11.74
N THR A 12 8.25 -16.45 -11.61
CA THR A 12 9.56 -15.87 -11.92
C THR A 12 10.49 -16.02 -10.72
N ASP A 13 11.58 -16.78 -10.87
CA ASP A 13 12.63 -16.87 -9.85
C ASP A 13 13.42 -15.56 -9.82
N LEU A 14 13.23 -14.78 -8.74
CA LEU A 14 13.90 -13.48 -8.58
C LEU A 14 15.34 -13.63 -8.05
N THR A 15 15.79 -14.89 -7.80
CA THR A 15 17.14 -15.17 -7.29
C THR A 15 18.18 -15.40 -8.40
N GLU A 16 17.75 -15.44 -9.67
CA GLU A 16 18.63 -15.69 -10.84
C GLU A 16 18.50 -14.57 -11.86
N GLY A 17 19.53 -14.36 -12.68
CA GLY A 17 19.56 -13.32 -13.72
C GLY A 17 20.00 -11.94 -13.23
N THR A 18 19.96 -10.94 -14.11
CA THR A 18 20.44 -9.59 -13.86
C THR A 18 19.43 -8.80 -12.98
N PRO A 19 19.82 -8.28 -11.80
CA PRO A 19 18.87 -7.68 -10.84
C PRO A 19 17.99 -6.57 -11.43
N TRP A 20 18.57 -5.61 -12.18
CA TRP A 20 17.78 -4.52 -12.71
C TRP A 20 16.70 -4.95 -13.71
N LYS A 21 16.99 -5.96 -14.57
CA LYS A 21 16.01 -6.51 -15.52
C LYS A 21 14.86 -7.22 -14.80
N ILE A 22 15.19 -7.97 -13.75
CA ILE A 22 14.22 -8.70 -12.94
C ILE A 22 13.31 -7.71 -12.20
N ILE A 23 13.90 -6.72 -11.53
CA ILE A 23 13.15 -5.71 -10.79
C ILE A 23 12.24 -4.93 -11.72
N MET A 24 12.73 -4.44 -12.86
CA MET A 24 11.90 -3.75 -13.86
C MET A 24 10.75 -4.62 -14.35
N ARG A 25 11.04 -5.86 -14.78
CA ARG A 25 10.02 -6.79 -15.28
C ARG A 25 8.94 -7.09 -14.24
N PHE A 26 9.31 -7.13 -12.96
CA PHE A 26 8.40 -7.39 -11.86
C PHE A 26 7.65 -6.13 -11.41
N SER A 27 8.31 -4.97 -11.43
CA SER A 27 7.73 -3.68 -11.02
C SER A 27 6.72 -3.13 -12.03
N ILE A 28 6.89 -3.36 -13.33
CA ILE A 28 5.98 -2.81 -14.36
C ILE A 28 4.51 -3.26 -14.14
N PRO A 29 4.20 -4.56 -13.95
CA PRO A 29 2.82 -4.95 -13.64
C PRO A 29 2.33 -4.38 -12.29
N LEU A 30 3.20 -4.25 -11.29
CA LEU A 30 2.85 -3.64 -10.01
C LEU A 30 2.54 -2.14 -10.15
N PHE A 31 3.31 -1.42 -10.96
CA PHE A 31 3.02 -0.03 -11.28
C PHE A 31 1.62 0.13 -11.89
N PHE A 32 1.28 -0.68 -12.89
CA PHE A 32 -0.07 -0.66 -13.46
C PHE A 32 -1.15 -1.09 -12.45
N THR A 33 -0.82 -1.98 -11.51
CA THR A 33 -1.73 -2.35 -10.42
C THR A 33 -2.03 -1.14 -9.52
N PHE A 34 -1.01 -0.41 -9.06
CA PHE A 34 -1.21 0.78 -8.23
C PHE A 34 -1.88 1.91 -9.01
N LEU A 35 -1.50 2.12 -10.25
CA LEU A 35 -2.13 3.12 -11.12
C LEU A 35 -3.63 2.82 -11.32
N LEU A 36 -3.97 1.58 -11.60
CA LEU A 36 -5.36 1.14 -11.78
C LEU A 36 -6.17 1.28 -10.49
N GLN A 37 -5.57 1.05 -9.32
CA GLN A 37 -6.20 1.32 -8.03
C GLN A 37 -6.54 2.80 -7.86
N GLN A 38 -5.66 3.73 -8.27
CA GLN A 38 -5.95 5.15 -8.20
C GLN A 38 -7.09 5.55 -9.14
N PHE A 39 -7.09 5.02 -10.37
CA PHE A 39 -8.22 5.24 -11.31
C PHE A 39 -9.53 4.71 -10.76
N TYR A 40 -9.53 3.51 -10.22
CA TYR A 40 -10.67 2.89 -9.59
C TYR A 40 -11.25 3.76 -8.47
N ASN A 41 -10.42 4.20 -7.51
CA ASN A 41 -10.85 5.08 -6.42
C ASN A 41 -11.39 6.43 -6.93
N MET A 42 -10.85 6.93 -8.03
CA MET A 42 -11.32 8.16 -8.67
C MET A 42 -12.70 7.96 -9.31
N VAL A 43 -12.92 6.84 -10.00
CA VAL A 43 -14.21 6.51 -10.62
C VAL A 43 -15.30 6.36 -9.56
N ASP A 44 -15.05 5.64 -8.45
CA ASP A 44 -15.97 5.54 -7.32
C ASP A 44 -16.39 6.92 -6.81
N THR A 45 -15.41 7.82 -6.63
CA THR A 45 -15.67 9.19 -6.18
C THR A 45 -16.54 9.97 -7.18
N ILE A 46 -16.27 9.80 -8.48
CA ILE A 46 -17.07 10.44 -9.55
C ILE A 46 -18.49 9.91 -9.55
N VAL A 47 -18.68 8.59 -9.45
CA VAL A 47 -20.02 7.97 -9.42
C VAL A 47 -20.81 8.48 -8.22
N VAL A 48 -20.21 8.49 -7.02
CA VAL A 48 -20.88 9.05 -5.84
C VAL A 48 -21.27 10.51 -6.04
N GLY A 49 -20.36 11.34 -6.53
CA GLY A 49 -20.61 12.78 -6.72
C GLY A 49 -21.64 13.09 -7.77
N GLN A 50 -21.61 12.40 -8.92
CA GLN A 50 -22.50 12.66 -10.05
C GLN A 50 -23.91 12.11 -9.86
N PHE A 51 -24.06 10.95 -9.26
CA PHE A 51 -25.35 10.27 -9.14
C PHE A 51 -26.03 10.44 -7.78
N LEU A 52 -25.25 10.66 -6.70
CA LEU A 52 -25.79 10.75 -5.34
C LEU A 52 -25.73 12.19 -4.76
N GLY A 53 -24.99 13.08 -5.43
CA GLY A 53 -24.91 14.48 -5.07
C GLY A 53 -23.85 14.83 -4.01
N LYS A 54 -23.83 16.12 -3.64
CA LYS A 54 -22.77 16.73 -2.81
C LYS A 54 -22.71 16.16 -1.38
N ASP A 55 -23.87 15.88 -0.77
CA ASP A 55 -23.93 15.43 0.63
C ASP A 55 -23.43 13.98 0.77
N ALA A 56 -23.76 13.12 -0.21
CA ALA A 56 -23.21 11.77 -0.30
C ALA A 56 -21.69 11.80 -0.51
N LEU A 57 -21.20 12.65 -1.41
CA LEU A 57 -19.77 12.84 -1.65
C LEU A 57 -19.04 13.32 -0.40
N ALA A 58 -19.62 14.27 0.32
CA ALA A 58 -19.07 14.76 1.58
C ALA A 58 -19.07 13.67 2.66
N GLY A 59 -20.17 12.88 2.77
CA GLY A 59 -20.27 11.75 3.68
C GLY A 59 -19.18 10.71 3.43
N VAL A 60 -19.04 10.23 2.20
CA VAL A 60 -17.98 9.26 1.81
C VAL A 60 -16.60 9.85 2.01
N GLY A 61 -16.38 11.11 1.60
CA GLY A 61 -15.09 11.81 1.74
C GLY A 61 -14.64 11.95 3.20
N SER A 62 -15.58 12.22 4.13
CA SER A 62 -15.27 12.33 5.56
C SER A 62 -14.72 11.05 6.19
N THR A 63 -14.99 9.88 5.59
CA THR A 63 -14.50 8.59 6.07
C THR A 63 -13.07 8.27 5.64
N GLY A 64 -12.48 9.04 4.71
CA GLY A 64 -11.21 8.72 4.06
C GLY A 64 -10.05 8.46 5.03
N ALA A 65 -9.90 9.27 6.07
CA ALA A 65 -8.80 9.12 7.03
C ALA A 65 -8.92 7.84 7.86
N ILE A 66 -10.11 7.52 8.37
CA ILE A 66 -10.34 6.30 9.15
C ILE A 66 -10.27 5.05 8.25
N ASN A 67 -10.80 5.15 7.04
CA ASN A 67 -10.69 4.08 6.05
C ASN A 67 -9.21 3.76 5.77
N PHE A 68 -8.38 4.77 5.48
CA PHE A 68 -6.95 4.59 5.25
C PHE A 68 -6.24 4.00 6.48
N MET A 69 -6.59 4.42 7.68
CA MET A 69 -6.01 3.89 8.91
C MET A 69 -6.32 2.40 9.11
N ILE A 70 -7.58 1.99 8.96
CA ILE A 70 -8.03 0.62 9.21
C ILE A 70 -7.69 -0.31 8.05
N ILE A 71 -8.03 0.06 6.83
CA ILE A 71 -7.76 -0.77 5.63
C ILE A 71 -6.25 -0.80 5.35
N GLY A 72 -5.53 0.30 5.58
CA GLY A 72 -4.07 0.32 5.50
C GLY A 72 -3.42 -0.65 6.49
N PHE A 73 -3.94 -0.74 7.74
CA PHE A 73 -3.50 -1.76 8.69
C PHE A 73 -3.70 -3.17 8.13
N CYS A 74 -4.88 -3.47 7.59
CA CYS A 74 -5.18 -4.76 6.98
C CYS A 74 -4.23 -5.08 5.81
N MET A 75 -3.97 -4.11 4.94
CA MET A 75 -3.03 -4.27 3.82
C MET A 75 -1.60 -4.55 4.32
N GLY A 76 -1.13 -3.80 5.30
CA GLY A 76 0.19 -3.99 5.91
C GLY A 76 0.32 -5.36 6.57
N LEU A 77 -0.71 -5.78 7.31
CA LEU A 77 -0.78 -7.09 7.96
C LEU A 77 -0.64 -8.23 6.93
N ALA A 78 -1.45 -8.19 5.86
CA ALA A 78 -1.41 -9.20 4.80
C ALA A 78 -0.07 -9.21 4.06
N ASN A 79 0.49 -8.04 3.74
CA ASN A 79 1.80 -7.91 3.11
C ASN A 79 2.93 -8.46 4.01
N GLY A 80 2.82 -8.31 5.33
CA GLY A 80 3.77 -8.88 6.28
C GLY A 80 3.70 -10.40 6.34
N PHE A 81 2.49 -10.98 6.23
CA PHE A 81 2.31 -12.43 6.26
C PHE A 81 2.92 -13.15 5.04
N VAL A 82 3.06 -12.49 3.91
CA VAL A 82 3.63 -13.11 2.70
C VAL A 82 5.17 -13.05 2.63
N ILE A 83 5.82 -12.27 3.50
CA ILE A 83 7.30 -12.20 3.54
C ILE A 83 7.93 -13.58 3.84
N PRO A 84 7.53 -14.32 4.90
CA PRO A 84 8.05 -15.66 5.15
C PRO A 84 7.77 -16.63 4.00
N VAL A 85 6.63 -16.48 3.30
CA VAL A 85 6.31 -17.29 2.12
C VAL A 85 7.34 -17.05 1.00
N ALA A 86 7.66 -15.78 0.70
CA ALA A 86 8.68 -15.43 -0.29
C ALA A 86 10.07 -15.97 0.09
N GLN A 87 10.42 -15.92 1.38
CA GLN A 87 11.70 -16.42 1.88
C GLN A 87 11.79 -17.94 1.77
N ARG A 88 10.75 -18.69 2.14
CA ARG A 88 10.74 -20.14 1.99
C ARG A 88 10.69 -20.59 0.53
N TYR A 89 10.00 -19.83 -0.32
CA TYR A 89 10.05 -20.07 -1.76
C TYR A 89 11.46 -19.91 -2.31
N GLY A 90 12.16 -18.82 -1.96
CA GLY A 90 13.56 -18.61 -2.35
C GLY A 90 14.53 -19.68 -1.81
N ALA A 91 14.26 -20.21 -0.61
CA ALA A 91 15.01 -21.33 -0.02
C ALA A 91 14.69 -22.67 -0.65
N LYS A 92 13.71 -22.76 -1.55
CA LYS A 92 13.16 -24.00 -2.12
C LYS A 92 12.61 -24.98 -1.06
N ASP A 93 12.28 -24.46 0.13
CA ASP A 93 11.65 -25.22 1.22
C ASP A 93 10.13 -25.12 1.09
N TYR A 94 9.59 -25.87 0.16
CA TYR A 94 8.17 -25.80 -0.21
C TYR A 94 7.24 -26.35 0.89
N LYS A 95 7.72 -27.27 1.71
CA LYS A 95 6.95 -27.84 2.82
C LYS A 95 6.71 -26.78 3.91
N ASP A 96 7.77 -26.09 4.31
CA ASP A 96 7.65 -25.03 5.33
C ASP A 96 6.94 -23.80 4.75
N MET A 97 7.11 -23.51 3.44
CA MET A 97 6.36 -22.48 2.73
C MET A 97 4.85 -22.73 2.82
N ARG A 98 4.37 -23.95 2.54
CA ARG A 98 2.94 -24.29 2.64
C ARG A 98 2.42 -24.16 4.07
N ARG A 99 3.22 -24.51 5.08
CA ARG A 99 2.88 -24.28 6.49
C ARG A 99 2.71 -22.78 6.82
N PHE A 100 3.60 -21.92 6.30
CA PHE A 100 3.42 -20.46 6.43
C PHE A 100 2.15 -19.98 5.73
N VAL A 101 1.84 -20.48 4.54
CA VAL A 101 0.59 -20.15 3.83
C VAL A 101 -0.62 -20.59 4.67
N ALA A 102 -0.67 -21.83 5.17
CA ALA A 102 -1.77 -22.30 6.00
C ALA A 102 -1.96 -21.44 7.28
N ASN A 103 -0.85 -21.17 7.99
CA ASN A 103 -0.92 -20.35 9.21
C ASN A 103 -1.26 -18.88 8.92
N SER A 104 -0.87 -18.34 7.77
CA SER A 104 -1.28 -17.00 7.34
C SER A 104 -2.79 -16.92 7.04
N ILE A 105 -3.38 -17.97 6.47
CA ILE A 105 -4.83 -18.06 6.26
C ILE A 105 -5.56 -18.05 7.62
N TRP A 106 -5.14 -18.88 8.58
CA TRP A 106 -5.73 -18.90 9.92
C TRP A 106 -5.64 -17.55 10.63
N LEU A 107 -4.46 -16.91 10.59
CA LEU A 107 -4.30 -15.58 11.16
C LEU A 107 -5.14 -14.52 10.43
N THR A 108 -5.26 -14.62 9.13
CA THR A 108 -6.12 -13.71 8.34
C THR A 108 -7.58 -13.84 8.76
N VAL A 109 -8.09 -15.05 8.92
CA VAL A 109 -9.47 -15.29 9.43
C VAL A 109 -9.63 -14.70 10.83
N PHE A 110 -8.67 -14.94 11.72
CA PHE A 110 -8.67 -14.43 13.09
C PHE A 110 -8.69 -12.90 13.13
N PHE A 111 -7.75 -12.24 12.45
CA PHE A 111 -7.69 -10.78 12.39
C PHE A 111 -8.90 -10.18 11.67
N ALA A 112 -9.39 -10.83 10.61
CA ALA A 112 -10.57 -10.40 9.89
C ALA A 112 -11.80 -10.35 10.82
N ALA A 113 -12.01 -11.40 11.61
CA ALA A 113 -13.14 -11.47 12.55
C ALA A 113 -13.01 -10.38 13.64
N ILE A 114 -11.85 -10.30 14.29
CA ILE A 114 -11.65 -9.32 15.38
C ILE A 114 -11.76 -7.88 14.83
N MET A 115 -11.06 -7.56 13.75
CA MET A 115 -11.07 -6.22 13.18
C MET A 115 -12.46 -5.83 12.72
N SER A 116 -13.12 -6.68 11.92
CA SER A 116 -14.45 -6.38 11.39
C SER A 116 -15.46 -6.17 12.53
N ILE A 117 -15.52 -7.07 13.51
CA ILE A 117 -16.43 -6.94 14.65
C ILE A 117 -16.14 -5.66 15.45
N THR A 118 -14.87 -5.44 15.82
CA THR A 118 -14.49 -4.29 16.65
C THR A 118 -14.80 -2.96 15.95
N VAL A 119 -14.38 -2.82 14.67
CA VAL A 119 -14.58 -1.53 13.99
C VAL A 119 -16.04 -1.31 13.60
N CYS A 120 -16.83 -2.34 13.33
CA CYS A 120 -18.28 -2.21 13.10
C CYS A 120 -19.01 -1.74 14.37
N ILE A 121 -18.67 -2.30 15.54
CA ILE A 121 -19.25 -1.87 16.82
C ILE A 121 -18.89 -0.43 17.13
N LEU A 122 -17.65 -0.05 16.91
CA LEU A 122 -17.13 1.30 17.23
C LEU A 122 -17.40 2.34 16.13
N CYS A 123 -17.87 1.93 14.96
CA CYS A 123 -17.96 2.75 13.75
C CYS A 123 -18.65 4.10 14.00
N ARG A 124 -19.86 4.09 14.54
CA ARG A 124 -20.65 5.31 14.82
C ARG A 124 -19.97 6.20 15.86
N SER A 125 -19.45 5.60 16.94
CA SER A 125 -18.75 6.32 18.02
C SER A 125 -17.48 7.03 17.49
N VAL A 126 -16.75 6.38 16.59
CA VAL A 126 -15.55 6.98 15.99
C VAL A 126 -15.91 8.15 15.07
N LEU A 127 -16.95 8.03 14.23
CA LEU A 127 -17.42 9.14 13.39
C LEU A 127 -17.87 10.35 14.22
N ILE A 128 -18.55 10.13 15.33
CA ILE A 128 -18.94 11.21 16.28
C ILE A 128 -17.69 11.82 16.92
N ALA A 129 -16.73 11.01 17.36
CA ALA A 129 -15.47 11.50 17.93
C ALA A 129 -14.65 12.32 16.93
N MET A 130 -14.73 12.01 15.64
CA MET A 130 -14.13 12.77 14.54
C MET A 130 -14.89 14.07 14.24
N LYS A 131 -15.99 14.36 14.96
CA LYS A 131 -16.85 15.54 14.74
C LYS A 131 -17.42 15.59 13.32
N THR A 132 -17.81 14.44 12.77
CA THR A 132 -18.51 14.39 11.48
C THR A 132 -19.83 15.19 11.61
N PRO A 133 -20.13 16.13 10.70
CA PRO A 133 -21.36 16.91 10.74
C PRO A 133 -22.61 16.03 10.74
N ALA A 134 -23.64 16.44 11.51
CA ALA A 134 -24.83 15.62 11.75
C ALA A 134 -25.64 15.34 10.47
N ASP A 135 -25.60 16.24 9.51
CA ASP A 135 -26.28 16.15 8.19
C ASP A 135 -25.72 15.05 7.29
N ILE A 136 -24.43 14.73 7.42
CA ILE A 136 -23.76 13.68 6.62
C ILE A 136 -23.38 12.45 7.44
N LEU A 137 -23.60 12.44 8.75
CA LEU A 137 -23.17 11.36 9.65
C LEU A 137 -23.74 9.99 9.25
N ASP A 138 -25.04 9.93 8.94
CA ASP A 138 -25.68 8.68 8.57
C ASP A 138 -25.22 8.19 7.19
N LEU A 139 -24.95 9.08 6.25
CA LEU A 139 -24.37 8.74 4.94
C LEU A 139 -22.93 8.20 5.09
N ALA A 140 -22.13 8.84 5.93
CA ALA A 140 -20.77 8.37 6.25
C ALA A 140 -20.81 7.01 6.94
N TYR A 141 -21.71 6.82 7.90
CA TYR A 141 -21.89 5.55 8.61
C TYR A 141 -22.31 4.43 7.67
N ASP A 142 -23.33 4.66 6.85
CA ASP A 142 -23.85 3.68 5.90
C ASP A 142 -22.79 3.16 4.92
N TYR A 143 -21.94 4.05 4.43
CA TYR A 143 -20.84 3.70 3.54
C TYR A 143 -19.74 2.91 4.26
N ILE A 144 -19.19 3.50 5.33
CA ILE A 144 -17.97 2.94 5.95
C ILE A 144 -18.27 1.66 6.74
N PHE A 145 -19.48 1.51 7.28
CA PHE A 145 -19.90 0.28 7.96
C PHE A 145 -19.84 -0.93 7.04
N ILE A 146 -20.28 -0.78 5.77
CA ILE A 146 -20.25 -1.86 4.79
C ILE A 146 -18.78 -2.21 4.46
N ILE A 147 -17.92 -1.19 4.26
CA ILE A 147 -16.48 -1.41 4.01
C ILE A 147 -15.84 -2.16 5.19
N PHE A 148 -16.18 -1.80 6.42
CA PHE A 148 -15.65 -2.47 7.62
C PHE A 148 -16.20 -3.88 7.82
N ALA A 149 -17.46 -4.11 7.52
CA ALA A 149 -18.03 -5.45 7.47
C ALA A 149 -17.35 -6.33 6.40
N GLY A 150 -16.85 -5.71 5.32
CA GLY A 150 -16.12 -6.34 4.23
C GLY A 150 -14.63 -6.59 4.48
N ILE A 151 -14.07 -6.22 5.65
CA ILE A 151 -12.66 -6.47 5.99
C ILE A 151 -12.22 -7.93 5.73
N PRO A 152 -13.03 -8.97 5.99
CA PRO A 152 -12.65 -10.34 5.65
C PRO A 152 -12.32 -10.52 4.16
N ILE A 153 -13.11 -9.91 3.27
CA ILE A 153 -12.89 -9.98 1.82
C ILE A 153 -11.62 -9.22 1.45
N THR A 154 -11.44 -8.02 2.01
CA THR A 154 -10.25 -7.18 1.76
C THR A 154 -8.97 -7.86 2.21
N LEU A 155 -8.97 -8.48 3.40
CA LEU A 155 -7.81 -9.24 3.90
C LEU A 155 -7.53 -10.47 3.03
N ALA A 156 -8.57 -11.24 2.65
CA ALA A 156 -8.42 -12.39 1.77
C ALA A 156 -7.84 -11.98 0.40
N TYR A 157 -8.35 -10.89 -0.20
CA TYR A 157 -7.83 -10.34 -1.45
C TYR A 157 -6.34 -9.98 -1.33
N ASN A 158 -5.95 -9.22 -0.30
CA ASN A 158 -4.56 -8.80 -0.11
C ASN A 158 -3.63 -9.99 0.17
N LEU A 159 -4.06 -10.96 0.98
CA LEU A 159 -3.28 -12.16 1.28
C LEU A 159 -3.05 -13.01 0.02
N LEU A 160 -4.11 -13.33 -0.72
CA LEU A 160 -4.01 -14.22 -1.89
C LEU A 160 -3.18 -13.58 -3.02
N THR A 161 -3.42 -12.31 -3.32
CA THR A 161 -2.60 -11.58 -4.30
C THR A 161 -1.15 -11.43 -3.84
N GLY A 162 -0.94 -11.24 -2.53
CA GLY A 162 0.38 -11.22 -1.92
C GLY A 162 1.11 -12.56 -2.02
N ILE A 163 0.42 -13.70 -1.80
CA ILE A 163 0.98 -15.04 -1.99
C ILE A 163 1.41 -15.23 -3.45
N ILE A 164 0.55 -14.91 -4.41
CA ILE A 164 0.88 -15.01 -5.85
C ILE A 164 2.12 -14.17 -6.18
N ARG A 165 2.20 -12.94 -5.68
CA ARG A 165 3.37 -12.06 -5.84
C ARG A 165 4.63 -12.63 -5.18
N SER A 166 4.51 -13.24 -4.00
CA SER A 166 5.65 -13.82 -3.29
C SER A 166 6.31 -14.98 -4.05
N LEU A 167 5.54 -15.65 -4.92
CA LEU A 167 6.02 -16.68 -5.85
C LEU A 167 6.56 -16.10 -7.17
N GLY A 168 6.64 -14.77 -7.32
CA GLY A 168 7.21 -14.10 -8.48
C GLY A 168 6.23 -13.81 -9.62
N ASP A 169 4.93 -13.95 -9.42
CA ASP A 169 3.91 -13.56 -10.42
C ASP A 169 3.26 -12.22 -10.03
N SER A 170 3.66 -11.15 -10.69
CA SER A 170 3.03 -9.82 -10.56
C SER A 170 1.98 -9.54 -11.63
N LYS A 171 1.89 -10.38 -12.69
CA LYS A 171 0.97 -10.17 -13.81
C LYS A 171 -0.45 -10.65 -13.50
N SER A 172 -0.58 -11.84 -12.89
CA SER A 172 -1.92 -12.38 -12.59
C SER A 172 -2.73 -11.47 -11.65
N PRO A 173 -2.18 -10.91 -10.55
CA PRO A 173 -2.90 -9.93 -9.74
C PRO A 173 -3.33 -8.67 -10.49
N LEU A 174 -2.52 -8.16 -11.44
CA LEU A 174 -2.89 -7.03 -12.29
C LEU A 174 -4.11 -7.36 -13.15
N ILE A 175 -4.12 -8.53 -13.80
CA ILE A 175 -5.24 -8.95 -14.65
C ILE A 175 -6.52 -9.08 -13.82
N PHE A 176 -6.43 -9.66 -12.61
CA PHE A 176 -7.57 -9.82 -11.73
C PHE A 176 -8.12 -8.47 -11.25
N LEU A 177 -7.23 -7.53 -10.94
CA LEU A 177 -7.63 -6.17 -10.57
C LEU A 177 -8.29 -5.45 -11.75
N LEU A 178 -7.77 -5.60 -12.98
CA LEU A 178 -8.39 -5.01 -14.17
C LEU A 178 -9.81 -5.54 -14.39
N MET A 179 -9.98 -6.85 -14.29
CA MET A 179 -11.32 -7.47 -14.41
C MET A 179 -12.26 -7.01 -13.29
N ALA A 180 -11.75 -6.92 -12.07
CA ALA A 180 -12.52 -6.43 -10.93
C ALA A 180 -12.87 -4.94 -11.05
N ALA A 181 -11.98 -4.10 -11.56
CA ALA A 181 -12.25 -2.68 -11.78
C ALA A 181 -13.36 -2.46 -12.81
N VAL A 182 -13.34 -3.22 -13.91
CA VAL A 182 -14.42 -3.18 -14.91
C VAL A 182 -15.75 -3.65 -14.31
N ALA A 183 -15.72 -4.74 -13.53
CA ALA A 183 -16.91 -5.25 -12.85
C ALA A 183 -17.44 -4.25 -11.80
N ASN A 184 -16.54 -3.61 -11.03
CA ASN A 184 -16.93 -2.60 -10.04
C ASN A 184 -17.67 -1.42 -10.69
N ILE A 185 -17.14 -0.83 -11.77
CA ILE A 185 -17.81 0.26 -12.48
C ILE A 185 -19.24 -0.16 -12.89
N GLY A 186 -19.40 -1.38 -13.39
CA GLY A 186 -20.71 -1.93 -13.71
C GLY A 186 -21.61 -2.08 -12.47
N PHE A 187 -21.07 -2.59 -11.37
CA PHE A 187 -21.81 -2.74 -10.11
C PHE A 187 -22.14 -1.38 -9.47
N ASP A 188 -21.27 -0.38 -9.55
CA ASP A 188 -21.53 0.97 -9.06
C ASP A 188 -22.73 1.58 -9.77
N ILE A 189 -22.70 1.59 -11.10
CA ILE A 189 -23.79 2.14 -11.92
C ILE A 189 -25.09 1.37 -11.63
N LEU A 190 -25.05 0.04 -11.61
CA LEU A 190 -26.22 -0.80 -11.31
C LEU A 190 -26.80 -0.51 -9.92
N SER A 191 -25.95 -0.44 -8.91
CA SER A 191 -26.35 -0.27 -7.52
C SER A 191 -26.97 1.11 -7.24
N VAL A 192 -26.46 2.14 -7.91
CA VAL A 192 -26.92 3.53 -7.73
C VAL A 192 -28.13 3.85 -8.60
N THR A 193 -28.12 3.46 -9.90
CA THR A 193 -29.16 3.86 -10.84
C THR A 193 -30.36 2.92 -10.83
N VAL A 194 -30.15 1.61 -10.77
CA VAL A 194 -31.21 0.60 -10.86
C VAL A 194 -31.69 0.18 -9.48
N LEU A 195 -30.75 -0.21 -8.60
CA LEU A 195 -31.11 -0.72 -7.24
C LEU A 195 -31.36 0.41 -6.24
N LYS A 196 -30.96 1.65 -6.55
CA LYS A 196 -31.17 2.86 -5.73
C LYS A 196 -30.70 2.70 -4.27
N LEU A 197 -29.55 2.05 -4.08
CA LEU A 197 -29.00 1.76 -2.75
C LEU A 197 -28.33 2.98 -2.08
N GLY A 198 -28.33 4.14 -2.72
CA GLY A 198 -27.65 5.33 -2.20
C GLY A 198 -26.13 5.08 -2.00
N VAL A 199 -25.57 5.65 -0.94
CA VAL A 199 -24.12 5.52 -0.63
C VAL A 199 -23.70 4.08 -0.28
N ARG A 200 -24.63 3.21 0.06
CA ARG A 200 -24.37 1.78 0.29
C ARG A 200 -23.98 1.06 -1.00
N GLY A 201 -24.49 1.54 -2.16
CA GLY A 201 -24.25 0.94 -3.46
C GLY A 201 -22.76 0.80 -3.80
N PRO A 202 -21.99 1.91 -3.87
CA PRO A 202 -20.56 1.87 -4.14
C PRO A 202 -19.76 1.04 -3.13
N ALA A 203 -20.14 1.05 -1.85
CA ALA A 203 -19.50 0.20 -0.86
C ALA A 203 -19.69 -1.30 -1.16
N PHE A 204 -20.91 -1.72 -1.51
CA PHE A 204 -21.17 -3.11 -1.92
C PHE A 204 -20.46 -3.44 -3.23
N ALA A 205 -20.45 -2.55 -4.21
CA ALA A 205 -19.79 -2.76 -5.49
C ALA A 205 -18.28 -3.01 -5.31
N THR A 206 -17.64 -2.22 -4.44
CA THR A 206 -16.23 -2.39 -4.06
C THR A 206 -15.98 -3.78 -3.46
N LEU A 207 -16.81 -4.22 -2.52
CA LEU A 207 -16.65 -5.54 -1.90
C LEU A 207 -16.91 -6.69 -2.88
N LEU A 208 -17.91 -6.57 -3.76
CA LEU A 208 -18.20 -7.57 -4.78
C LEU A 208 -17.04 -7.69 -5.78
N ALA A 209 -16.45 -6.57 -6.21
CA ALA A 209 -15.28 -6.56 -7.08
C ALA A 209 -14.06 -7.21 -6.42
N GLN A 210 -13.82 -6.93 -5.13
CA GLN A 210 -12.76 -7.60 -4.36
C GLN A 210 -13.05 -9.10 -4.19
N ALA A 211 -14.29 -9.49 -3.88
CA ALA A 211 -14.68 -10.90 -3.78
C ALA A 211 -14.47 -11.64 -5.11
N PHE A 212 -14.79 -11.00 -6.23
CA PHE A 212 -14.49 -11.54 -7.57
C PHE A 212 -12.99 -11.76 -7.76
N SER A 213 -12.15 -10.81 -7.37
CA SER A 213 -10.68 -10.98 -7.40
C SER A 213 -10.20 -12.10 -6.48
N VAL A 214 -10.84 -12.31 -5.32
CA VAL A 214 -10.54 -13.44 -4.41
C VAL A 214 -10.79 -14.76 -5.13
N VAL A 215 -11.96 -14.92 -5.80
CA VAL A 215 -12.29 -16.13 -6.56
C VAL A 215 -11.28 -16.39 -7.68
N LEU A 216 -10.92 -15.36 -8.45
CA LEU A 216 -9.93 -15.47 -9.51
C LEU A 216 -8.54 -15.83 -8.97
N SER A 217 -8.16 -15.29 -7.81
CA SER A 217 -6.88 -15.60 -7.15
C SER A 217 -6.83 -17.05 -6.67
N LEU A 218 -7.91 -17.55 -6.07
CA LEU A 218 -8.04 -18.95 -5.67
C LEU A 218 -7.98 -19.90 -6.87
N TRP A 219 -8.68 -19.55 -7.95
CA TRP A 219 -8.63 -20.32 -9.20
C TRP A 219 -7.22 -20.34 -9.79
N CYS A 220 -6.54 -19.19 -9.81
CA CYS A 220 -5.15 -19.10 -10.26
C CYS A 220 -4.20 -19.93 -9.40
N ILE A 221 -4.32 -19.87 -8.08
CA ILE A 221 -3.50 -20.68 -7.16
C ILE A 221 -3.69 -22.16 -7.44
N LYS A 222 -4.94 -22.60 -7.60
CA LYS A 222 -5.27 -24.01 -7.86
C LYS A 222 -4.72 -24.51 -9.21
N THR A 223 -4.75 -23.66 -10.24
CA THR A 223 -4.40 -24.06 -11.62
C THR A 223 -2.93 -23.83 -11.97
N LYS A 224 -2.35 -22.68 -11.54
CA LYS A 224 -1.00 -22.28 -11.94
C LYS A 224 0.07 -22.62 -10.90
N PHE A 225 -0.29 -22.83 -9.62
CA PHE A 225 0.65 -23.05 -8.53
C PHE A 225 0.43 -24.37 -7.78
N PRO A 226 0.62 -25.55 -8.43
CA PRO A 226 0.46 -26.86 -7.76
C PRO A 226 1.36 -27.01 -6.54
N ILE A 227 2.46 -26.25 -6.46
CA ILE A 227 3.39 -26.19 -5.33
C ILE A 227 2.71 -25.76 -4.00
N LEU A 228 1.59 -25.05 -4.08
CA LEU A 228 0.78 -24.62 -2.93
C LEU A 228 -0.25 -25.67 -2.51
N LYS A 229 -0.34 -26.81 -3.20
CA LYS A 229 -1.24 -27.88 -2.81
C LYS A 229 -0.81 -28.43 -1.45
N MET A 230 -1.69 -28.24 -0.45
CA MET A 230 -1.44 -28.66 0.92
C MET A 230 -1.44 -30.17 1.06
N GLU A 231 -0.47 -30.69 1.81
CA GLU A 231 -0.37 -32.09 2.21
C GLU A 231 -1.02 -32.33 3.57
N PRO A 232 -1.38 -33.59 3.90
CA PRO A 232 -1.94 -33.92 5.20
C PRO A 232 -1.07 -33.41 6.36
N GLY A 233 -1.68 -32.71 7.32
CA GLY A 233 -0.98 -32.16 8.49
C GLY A 233 -0.35 -30.77 8.32
N GLU A 234 -0.29 -30.19 7.11
CA GLU A 234 0.26 -28.84 6.90
C GLU A 234 -0.72 -27.74 7.33
N TRP A 235 -2.00 -28.02 7.47
CA TRP A 235 -3.02 -27.12 7.99
C TRP A 235 -2.96 -26.91 9.50
N LYS A 236 -2.13 -27.66 10.22
CA LYS A 236 -2.01 -27.52 11.67
C LYS A 236 -1.47 -26.16 12.06
N LEU A 237 -2.03 -25.60 13.12
CA LEU A 237 -1.51 -24.38 13.73
C LEU A 237 -0.16 -24.67 14.39
N HIS A 238 0.84 -23.89 14.04
CA HIS A 238 2.17 -23.98 14.59
C HIS A 238 2.57 -22.66 15.25
N GLY A 239 2.73 -22.65 16.57
CA GLY A 239 3.04 -21.43 17.35
C GLY A 239 4.27 -20.68 16.84
N LYS A 240 5.32 -21.40 16.38
CA LYS A 240 6.52 -20.78 15.79
C LYS A 240 6.17 -19.98 14.51
N HIS A 241 5.36 -20.55 13.61
CA HIS A 241 4.94 -19.88 12.36
C HIS A 241 4.06 -18.66 12.66
N ILE A 242 3.10 -18.84 13.57
CA ILE A 242 2.22 -17.75 14.04
C ILE A 242 3.04 -16.60 14.63
N GLY A 243 4.01 -16.90 15.50
CA GLY A 243 4.89 -15.88 16.08
C GLY A 243 5.70 -15.11 15.04
N ILE A 244 6.23 -15.80 14.01
CA ILE A 244 6.98 -15.16 12.91
C ILE A 244 6.03 -14.28 12.08
N LEU A 245 4.85 -14.78 11.70
CA LEU A 245 3.87 -14.05 10.92
C LEU A 245 3.40 -12.78 11.65
N CYS A 246 3.05 -12.88 12.93
CA CYS A 246 2.68 -11.72 13.75
C CYS A 246 3.81 -10.71 13.87
N LYS A 247 5.05 -11.17 14.05
CA LYS A 247 6.24 -10.30 14.11
C LYS A 247 6.50 -9.55 12.80
N MET A 248 6.05 -10.08 11.66
CA MET A 248 6.14 -9.40 10.36
C MET A 248 4.91 -8.54 10.08
N GLY A 249 3.72 -9.11 10.25
CA GLY A 249 2.46 -8.49 9.85
C GLY A 249 2.05 -7.31 10.73
N ILE A 250 2.08 -7.48 12.04
CA ILE A 250 1.61 -6.43 12.98
C ILE A 250 2.42 -5.13 12.82
N PRO A 251 3.77 -5.14 12.80
CA PRO A 251 4.54 -3.93 12.57
C PRO A 251 4.26 -3.27 11.21
N MET A 252 4.05 -4.06 10.15
CA MET A 252 3.71 -3.50 8.83
C MET A 252 2.32 -2.88 8.81
N GLY A 253 1.34 -3.48 9.49
CA GLY A 253 0.02 -2.90 9.66
C GLY A 253 0.07 -1.58 10.45
N LEU A 254 0.73 -1.59 11.61
CA LEU A 254 0.90 -0.39 12.46
C LEU A 254 1.61 0.75 11.74
N GLN A 255 2.55 0.47 10.85
CA GLN A 255 3.22 1.49 10.06
C GLN A 255 2.23 2.32 9.24
N TYR A 256 1.27 1.68 8.56
CA TYR A 256 0.22 2.40 7.79
C TYR A 256 -0.65 3.26 8.71
N SER A 257 -1.03 2.74 9.87
CA SER A 257 -1.84 3.49 10.84
C SER A 257 -1.09 4.69 11.41
N ILE A 258 0.20 4.55 11.71
CA ILE A 258 1.06 5.64 12.20
C ILE A 258 1.21 6.73 11.12
N THR A 259 1.41 6.34 9.88
CA THR A 259 1.48 7.28 8.75
C THR A 259 0.15 8.03 8.57
N ALA A 260 -0.99 7.35 8.74
CA ALA A 260 -2.31 7.96 8.72
C ALA A 260 -2.48 9.01 9.81
N ILE A 261 -2.09 8.70 11.06
CA ILE A 261 -2.12 9.65 12.19
C ILE A 261 -1.29 10.89 11.86
N GLY A 262 -0.07 10.73 11.34
CA GLY A 262 0.77 11.85 10.91
C GLY A 262 0.11 12.75 9.86
N SER A 263 -0.62 12.14 8.91
CA SER A 263 -1.36 12.89 7.89
C SER A 263 -2.55 13.66 8.47
N VAL A 264 -3.26 13.09 9.45
CA VAL A 264 -4.35 13.78 10.16
C VAL A 264 -3.81 14.97 10.94
N VAL A 265 -2.71 14.83 11.67
CA VAL A 265 -2.08 15.94 12.41
C VAL A 265 -1.64 17.05 11.45
N LEU A 266 -1.04 16.73 10.31
CA LEU A 266 -0.68 17.71 9.30
C LEU A 266 -1.93 18.42 8.75
N GLN A 267 -3.00 17.68 8.48
CA GLN A 267 -4.26 18.24 7.96
C GLN A 267 -4.88 19.25 8.92
N THR A 268 -4.79 19.04 10.24
CA THR A 268 -5.27 20.04 11.21
C THR A 268 -4.52 21.36 11.09
N GLY A 269 -3.20 21.31 10.88
CA GLY A 269 -2.40 22.50 10.60
C GLY A 269 -2.80 23.20 9.29
N ILE A 270 -2.99 22.43 8.20
CA ILE A 270 -3.42 22.97 6.90
C ILE A 270 -4.79 23.67 7.03
N ASN A 271 -5.71 23.10 7.80
CA ASN A 271 -7.04 23.68 8.01
C ASN A 271 -7.00 25.08 8.64
N THR A 272 -5.97 25.39 9.44
CA THR A 272 -5.81 26.75 10.02
C THR A 272 -5.44 27.82 8.99
N LEU A 273 -4.97 27.43 7.81
CA LEU A 273 -4.59 28.34 6.72
C LEU A 273 -5.78 28.73 5.82
N GLY A 274 -6.96 28.16 6.08
CA GLY A 274 -8.19 28.48 5.35
C GLY A 274 -8.46 27.56 4.14
N SER A 275 -9.62 27.81 3.52
CA SER A 275 -10.17 26.92 2.47
C SER A 275 -9.31 26.86 1.20
N ALA A 276 -8.67 27.96 0.81
CA ALA A 276 -7.79 28.01 -0.37
C ALA A 276 -6.58 27.07 -0.21
N ALA A 277 -5.94 27.05 0.97
CA ALA A 277 -4.83 26.14 1.26
C ALA A 277 -5.28 24.67 1.25
N VAL A 278 -6.42 24.37 1.87
CA VAL A 278 -7.00 23.03 1.88
C VAL A 278 -7.32 22.54 0.46
N ALA A 279 -7.94 23.38 -0.36
CA ALA A 279 -8.25 23.05 -1.76
C ALA A 279 -6.99 22.81 -2.57
N SER A 280 -5.96 23.66 -2.39
CA SER A 280 -4.66 23.53 -3.07
C SER A 280 -3.98 22.19 -2.76
N VAL A 281 -3.86 21.84 -1.47
CA VAL A 281 -3.25 20.59 -1.02
C VAL A 281 -4.07 19.37 -1.48
N SER A 282 -5.40 19.45 -1.40
CA SER A 282 -6.28 18.36 -1.81
C SER A 282 -6.14 18.03 -3.30
N ALA A 283 -6.13 19.04 -4.18
CA ALA A 283 -5.94 18.85 -5.61
C ALA A 283 -4.53 18.34 -5.93
N ALA A 284 -3.51 18.94 -5.34
CA ALA A 284 -2.12 18.54 -5.53
C ALA A 284 -1.84 17.12 -5.03
N SER A 285 -2.45 16.71 -3.90
CA SER A 285 -2.31 15.35 -3.35
C SER A 285 -2.89 14.29 -4.27
N LYS A 286 -4.01 14.56 -4.95
CA LYS A 286 -4.55 13.62 -5.95
C LYS A 286 -3.55 13.35 -7.07
N LEU A 287 -2.94 14.40 -7.62
CA LEU A 287 -1.88 14.21 -8.63
C LEU A 287 -0.67 13.48 -8.04
N SER A 288 -0.24 13.85 -6.82
CA SER A 288 0.91 13.20 -6.15
C SER A 288 0.71 11.70 -5.97
N MET A 289 -0.51 11.21 -5.71
CA MET A 289 -0.80 9.77 -5.60
C MET A 289 -0.50 9.03 -6.90
N PHE A 290 -0.85 9.60 -8.06
CA PHE A 290 -0.49 9.01 -9.36
C PHE A 290 1.02 9.02 -9.59
N LEU A 291 1.69 10.12 -9.25
CA LEU A 291 3.14 10.26 -9.42
C LEU A 291 3.93 9.34 -8.48
N ALA A 292 3.36 8.93 -7.35
CA ALA A 292 3.99 8.05 -6.38
C ALA A 292 3.90 6.55 -6.75
N CYS A 293 2.97 6.13 -7.61
CA CYS A 293 2.77 4.72 -7.97
C CYS A 293 4.04 3.96 -8.39
N PRO A 294 5.00 4.53 -9.16
CA PRO A 294 6.23 3.84 -9.50
C PRO A 294 7.11 3.53 -8.28
N PHE A 295 7.14 4.41 -7.28
CA PHE A 295 7.92 4.19 -6.05
C PHE A 295 7.34 3.06 -5.22
N ASP A 296 6.01 2.97 -5.11
CA ASP A 296 5.31 1.89 -4.41
C ASP A 296 5.50 0.55 -5.13
N ALA A 297 5.53 0.57 -6.47
CA ALA A 297 5.80 -0.59 -7.29
C ALA A 297 7.22 -1.12 -7.10
N ILE A 298 8.22 -0.22 -7.11
CA ILE A 298 9.63 -0.55 -6.84
C ILE A 298 9.78 -1.10 -5.42
N GLY A 299 9.15 -0.45 -4.43
CA GLY A 299 9.15 -0.92 -3.04
C GLY A 299 8.59 -2.33 -2.92
N SER A 300 7.38 -2.57 -3.43
CA SER A 300 6.74 -3.90 -3.38
C SER A 300 7.57 -4.97 -4.11
N ALA A 301 8.21 -4.61 -5.23
CA ALA A 301 9.12 -5.51 -5.93
C ALA A 301 10.35 -5.84 -5.07
N MET A 302 10.92 -4.84 -4.37
CA MET A 302 12.05 -5.04 -3.48
C MET A 302 11.74 -5.91 -2.27
N ALA A 303 10.52 -5.85 -1.72
CA ALA A 303 10.10 -6.75 -0.65
C ALA A 303 10.15 -8.22 -1.08
N THR A 304 9.57 -8.53 -2.24
CA THR A 304 9.56 -9.89 -2.79
C THR A 304 10.96 -10.34 -3.21
N TYR A 305 11.68 -9.49 -3.95
CA TYR A 305 13.05 -9.75 -4.39
C TYR A 305 13.98 -10.05 -3.22
N THR A 306 13.92 -9.22 -2.18
CA THR A 306 14.73 -9.39 -0.98
C THR A 306 14.34 -10.65 -0.22
N GLY A 307 13.03 -10.91 -0.05
CA GLY A 307 12.55 -12.10 0.62
C GLY A 307 13.09 -13.39 -0.04
N GLN A 308 12.94 -13.50 -1.36
CA GLN A 308 13.45 -14.67 -2.09
C GLN A 308 14.99 -14.80 -2.01
N ASN A 309 15.73 -13.70 -2.13
CA ASN A 309 17.20 -13.73 -2.06
C ASN A 309 17.74 -14.03 -0.64
N VAL A 310 17.04 -13.57 0.41
CA VAL A 310 17.34 -13.97 1.81
C VAL A 310 17.13 -15.47 1.99
N GLY A 311 16.01 -16.00 1.51
CA GLY A 311 15.74 -17.42 1.56
C GLY A 311 16.78 -18.26 0.81
N ALA A 312 17.19 -17.81 -0.37
CA ALA A 312 18.22 -18.46 -1.19
C ALA A 312 19.64 -18.27 -0.63
N GLY A 313 19.85 -17.51 0.47
CA GLY A 313 21.17 -17.20 1.01
C GLY A 313 22.03 -16.27 0.14
N LYS A 314 21.44 -15.62 -0.89
CA LYS A 314 22.13 -14.77 -1.87
C LYS A 314 22.16 -13.30 -1.40
N ILE A 315 22.78 -13.03 -0.25
CA ILE A 315 22.73 -11.73 0.44
C ILE A 315 23.37 -10.61 -0.41
N GLU A 316 24.40 -10.89 -1.16
CA GLU A 316 25.08 -9.91 -2.03
C GLU A 316 24.14 -9.37 -3.12
N ARG A 317 23.21 -10.20 -3.60
CA ARG A 317 22.21 -9.80 -4.58
C ARG A 317 21.22 -8.77 -4.04
N ILE A 318 20.97 -8.75 -2.72
CA ILE A 318 20.09 -7.77 -2.09
C ILE A 318 20.66 -6.37 -2.30
N GLY A 319 21.97 -6.18 -2.06
CA GLY A 319 22.64 -4.90 -2.32
C GLY A 319 22.65 -4.50 -3.80
N GLN A 320 22.83 -5.47 -4.71
CA GLN A 320 22.76 -5.22 -6.15
C GLN A 320 21.34 -4.81 -6.58
N GLY A 321 20.31 -5.47 -6.05
CA GLY A 321 18.91 -5.14 -6.31
C GLY A 321 18.54 -3.77 -5.76
N LEU A 322 18.96 -3.44 -4.54
CA LEU A 322 18.71 -2.12 -3.95
C LEU A 322 19.37 -1.02 -4.79
N LYS A 323 20.63 -1.20 -5.20
CA LYS A 323 21.32 -0.24 -6.06
C LYS A 323 20.60 -0.06 -7.41
N ALA A 324 20.13 -1.14 -8.01
CA ALA A 324 19.37 -1.07 -9.25
C ALA A 324 18.02 -0.36 -9.08
N SER A 325 17.26 -0.67 -8.02
CA SER A 325 15.98 -0.04 -7.74
C SER A 325 16.10 1.44 -7.43
N VAL A 326 17.13 1.83 -6.67
CA VAL A 326 17.43 3.25 -6.39
C VAL A 326 17.78 3.98 -7.69
N LEU A 327 18.61 3.41 -8.56
CA LEU A 327 18.96 4.04 -9.84
C LEU A 327 17.73 4.24 -10.73
N ILE A 328 16.87 3.22 -10.85
CA ILE A 328 15.60 3.31 -11.60
C ILE A 328 14.70 4.41 -11.01
N GLY A 329 14.56 4.44 -9.67
CA GLY A 329 13.76 5.42 -8.98
C GLY A 329 14.29 6.85 -9.13
N ILE A 330 15.61 7.07 -9.03
CA ILE A 330 16.25 8.38 -9.25
C ILE A 330 16.03 8.86 -10.69
N THR A 331 16.21 7.97 -11.67
CA THR A 331 15.96 8.31 -13.09
C THR A 331 14.52 8.78 -13.29
N TYR A 332 13.55 8.06 -12.72
CA TYR A 332 12.15 8.47 -12.75
C TYR A 332 11.92 9.80 -12.01
N SER A 333 12.52 9.99 -10.83
CA SER A 333 12.37 11.21 -10.03
C SER A 333 12.84 12.46 -10.79
N ILE A 334 13.98 12.37 -11.44
CA ILE A 334 14.51 13.47 -12.26
C ILE A 334 13.59 13.74 -13.44
N LEU A 335 13.18 12.70 -14.16
CA LEU A 335 12.29 12.82 -15.30
C LEU A 335 10.96 13.49 -14.93
N ILE A 336 10.31 13.00 -13.87
CA ILE A 336 9.00 13.52 -13.46
C ILE A 336 9.09 14.94 -12.89
N PHE A 337 10.19 15.28 -12.18
CA PHE A 337 10.43 16.64 -11.73
C PHE A 337 10.56 17.60 -12.91
N LEU A 338 11.34 17.25 -13.94
CA LEU A 338 11.46 18.06 -15.16
C LEU A 338 10.10 18.20 -15.87
N VAL A 339 9.32 17.13 -15.99
CA VAL A 339 7.97 17.20 -16.56
C VAL A 339 7.08 18.14 -15.74
N MET A 340 7.10 18.02 -14.41
CA MET A 340 6.26 18.87 -13.55
C MET A 340 6.71 20.34 -13.57
N LEU A 341 7.99 20.60 -13.70
CA LEU A 341 8.52 21.97 -13.78
C LEU A 341 7.84 22.79 -14.90
N PHE A 342 7.54 22.14 -16.03
CA PHE A 342 6.90 22.79 -17.19
C PHE A 342 5.40 22.55 -17.29
N SER A 343 4.87 21.50 -16.68
CA SER A 343 3.48 21.07 -16.90
C SER A 343 2.59 21.12 -15.65
N ALA A 344 3.10 21.34 -14.44
CA ALA A 344 2.32 21.26 -13.21
C ALA A 344 1.06 22.14 -13.24
N LYS A 345 1.17 23.37 -13.79
CA LYS A 345 0.03 24.28 -13.93
C LYS A 345 -1.10 23.67 -14.77
N TYR A 346 -0.78 23.01 -15.87
CA TYR A 346 -1.76 22.40 -16.76
C TYR A 346 -2.46 21.21 -16.10
N TRP A 347 -1.71 20.41 -15.32
CA TRP A 347 -2.28 19.31 -14.55
C TRP A 347 -3.23 19.81 -13.45
N MET A 348 -2.92 20.95 -12.81
CA MET A 348 -3.80 21.52 -11.79
C MET A 348 -5.12 22.03 -12.40
N LEU A 349 -5.12 22.50 -13.63
CA LEU A 349 -6.36 22.94 -14.32
C LEU A 349 -7.36 21.79 -14.56
N LEU A 350 -6.95 20.52 -14.42
CA LEU A 350 -7.88 19.39 -14.45
C LEU A 350 -8.73 19.30 -13.16
N PHE A 351 -8.26 19.87 -12.06
CA PHE A 351 -8.88 19.77 -10.75
C PHE A 351 -9.42 21.10 -10.22
N ILE A 352 -8.91 22.21 -10.73
CA ILE A 352 -9.14 23.57 -10.21
C ILE A 352 -9.58 24.47 -11.36
N ASN A 353 -10.60 25.30 -11.11
CA ASN A 353 -11.06 26.26 -12.11
C ASN A 353 -9.95 27.29 -12.41
N ALA A 354 -9.79 27.68 -13.68
CA ALA A 354 -8.76 28.64 -14.12
C ALA A 354 -8.86 30.01 -13.45
N SER A 355 -10.03 30.39 -12.95
CA SER A 355 -10.26 31.64 -12.20
C SER A 355 -9.58 31.65 -10.81
N GLU A 356 -9.33 30.48 -10.23
CA GLU A 356 -8.79 30.32 -8.87
C GLU A 356 -7.24 30.36 -8.89
N THR A 357 -6.68 31.51 -9.24
CA THR A 357 -5.23 31.67 -9.48
C THR A 357 -4.39 31.40 -8.25
N GLU A 358 -4.85 31.78 -7.05
CA GLU A 358 -4.14 31.53 -5.79
C GLU A 358 -4.08 30.02 -5.49
N ILE A 359 -5.20 29.31 -5.65
CA ILE A 359 -5.27 27.86 -5.39
C ILE A 359 -4.35 27.12 -6.37
N ILE A 360 -4.35 27.50 -7.65
CA ILE A 360 -3.46 26.92 -8.66
C ILE A 360 -1.99 27.18 -8.31
N HIS A 361 -1.65 28.42 -7.93
CA HIS A 361 -0.27 28.78 -7.57
C HIS A 361 0.23 27.94 -6.39
N ASN A 362 -0.53 27.86 -5.32
CA ASN A 362 -0.21 27.07 -4.14
C ASN A 362 -0.10 25.55 -4.46
N ALA A 363 -1.01 25.02 -5.27
CA ALA A 363 -0.97 23.61 -5.69
C ALA A 363 0.28 23.31 -6.54
N VAL A 364 0.67 24.21 -7.43
CA VAL A 364 1.91 24.07 -8.24
C VAL A 364 3.13 24.10 -7.34
N LEU A 365 3.23 25.03 -6.38
CA LEU A 365 4.33 25.08 -5.41
C LEU A 365 4.43 23.76 -4.62
N PHE A 366 3.30 23.24 -4.15
CA PHE A 366 3.26 21.97 -3.42
C PHE A 366 3.78 20.81 -4.27
N ILE A 367 3.34 20.68 -5.54
CA ILE A 367 3.78 19.62 -6.45
C ILE A 367 5.26 19.75 -6.76
N LEU A 368 5.76 20.95 -7.05
CA LEU A 368 7.18 21.18 -7.36
C LEU A 368 8.07 20.88 -6.15
N ALA A 369 7.68 21.32 -4.95
CA ALA A 369 8.41 20.99 -3.74
C ALA A 369 8.47 19.48 -3.51
N ASN A 370 7.32 18.76 -3.58
CA ASN A 370 7.29 17.31 -3.39
C ASN A 370 8.10 16.58 -4.48
N SER A 371 7.88 16.90 -5.75
CA SER A 371 8.58 16.21 -6.87
C SER A 371 10.08 16.46 -6.85
N GLY A 372 10.53 17.63 -6.40
CA GLY A 372 11.95 17.94 -6.22
C GLY A 372 12.65 17.05 -5.18
N PHE A 373 11.90 16.52 -4.23
CA PHE A 373 12.43 15.63 -3.19
C PHE A 373 12.04 14.15 -3.39
N TYR A 374 11.51 13.76 -4.55
CA TYR A 374 11.18 12.35 -4.82
C TYR A 374 12.36 11.40 -4.72
N ILE A 375 13.59 11.90 -4.85
CA ILE A 375 14.80 11.11 -4.61
C ILE A 375 14.78 10.55 -3.16
N ALA A 376 14.41 11.34 -2.17
CA ALA A 376 14.26 10.85 -0.81
C ALA A 376 13.14 9.79 -0.73
N LEU A 377 12.01 9.98 -1.40
CA LEU A 377 10.93 8.99 -1.45
C LEU A 377 11.39 7.66 -2.07
N VAL A 378 12.31 7.68 -3.07
CA VAL A 378 12.94 6.47 -3.61
C VAL A 378 13.64 5.68 -2.52
N PHE A 379 14.49 6.36 -1.72
CA PHE A 379 15.22 5.69 -0.63
C PHE A 379 14.26 5.16 0.42
N VAL A 380 13.28 5.97 0.86
CA VAL A 380 12.25 5.52 1.80
C VAL A 380 11.61 4.22 1.32
N ASN A 381 11.09 4.16 0.10
CA ASN A 381 10.40 2.97 -0.39
C ASN A 381 11.38 1.81 -0.62
N ALA A 382 12.46 2.01 -1.38
CA ALA A 382 13.36 0.92 -1.72
C ALA A 382 14.03 0.31 -0.48
N VAL A 383 14.51 1.13 0.46
CA VAL A 383 15.22 0.66 1.65
C VAL A 383 14.26 0.04 2.65
N ARG A 384 13.11 0.69 2.93
CA ARG A 384 12.07 0.19 3.84
C ARG A 384 11.60 -1.19 3.45
N PHE A 385 11.19 -1.36 2.21
CA PHE A 385 10.68 -2.65 1.72
C PHE A 385 11.79 -3.72 1.62
N THR A 386 13.05 -3.31 1.40
CA THR A 386 14.19 -4.23 1.52
C THR A 386 14.36 -4.74 2.96
N ILE A 387 14.30 -3.85 3.96
CA ILE A 387 14.37 -4.23 5.38
C ILE A 387 13.20 -5.15 5.76
N GLN A 388 11.98 -4.86 5.28
CA GLN A 388 10.80 -5.70 5.50
C GLN A 388 10.95 -7.07 4.84
N GLY A 389 11.34 -7.12 3.56
CA GLY A 389 11.60 -8.38 2.85
C GLY A 389 12.70 -9.23 3.48
N ALA A 390 13.68 -8.58 4.13
CA ALA A 390 14.72 -9.24 4.91
C ALA A 390 14.21 -9.84 6.23
N GLY A 391 12.95 -9.58 6.63
CA GLY A 391 12.37 -10.12 7.85
C GLY A 391 12.52 -9.21 9.09
N PHE A 392 12.86 -7.94 8.92
CA PHE A 392 13.07 -6.97 10.01
C PHE A 392 11.99 -5.88 10.04
N SER A 393 10.71 -6.25 9.86
CA SER A 393 9.58 -5.32 9.77
C SER A 393 9.46 -4.40 11.00
N GLY A 394 9.90 -4.84 12.18
CA GLY A 394 9.91 -4.00 13.38
C GLY A 394 10.79 -2.75 13.26
N LEU A 395 11.88 -2.80 12.48
CA LEU A 395 12.69 -1.60 12.21
C LEU A 395 11.97 -0.63 11.25
N ALA A 396 11.19 -1.15 10.32
CA ALA A 396 10.49 -0.32 9.35
C ALA A 396 9.37 0.53 9.99
N ILE A 397 8.81 0.11 11.12
CA ILE A 397 7.81 0.89 11.88
C ILE A 397 8.40 2.21 12.40
N LEU A 398 9.67 2.20 12.83
CA LEU A 398 10.33 3.39 13.34
C LEU A 398 10.49 4.47 12.26
N ALA A 399 10.64 4.09 11.00
CA ALA A 399 10.61 5.05 9.89
C ALA A 399 9.23 5.73 9.78
N GLY A 400 8.13 4.99 9.95
CA GLY A 400 6.79 5.58 10.04
C GLY A 400 6.62 6.55 11.20
N VAL A 401 7.22 6.25 12.35
CA VAL A 401 7.25 7.17 13.50
C VAL A 401 8.01 8.45 13.17
N MET A 402 9.17 8.36 12.49
CA MET A 402 9.92 9.54 12.05
C MET A 402 9.14 10.40 11.06
N GLU A 403 8.42 9.77 10.12
CA GLU A 403 7.51 10.50 9.22
C GLU A 403 6.38 11.20 9.98
N MET A 404 5.77 10.52 10.96
CA MET A 404 4.71 11.11 11.79
C MET A 404 5.23 12.31 12.58
N ILE A 405 6.41 12.20 13.22
CA ILE A 405 7.05 13.30 13.96
C ILE A 405 7.33 14.48 13.03
N ALA A 406 7.87 14.25 11.84
CA ALA A 406 8.14 15.29 10.87
C ALA A 406 6.86 16.05 10.48
N ARG A 407 5.78 15.32 10.18
CA ARG A 407 4.48 15.92 9.84
C ARG A 407 3.88 16.68 11.02
N ALA A 408 4.05 16.19 12.25
CA ALA A 408 3.60 16.87 13.46
C ALA A 408 4.39 18.17 13.69
N ILE A 409 5.71 18.16 13.52
CA ILE A 409 6.54 19.37 13.60
C ILE A 409 6.06 20.41 12.59
N ILE A 410 5.85 20.02 11.34
CA ILE A 410 5.35 20.93 10.32
C ILE A 410 3.95 21.44 10.67
N GLY A 411 2.99 20.54 10.92
CA GLY A 411 1.59 20.91 11.12
C GLY A 411 1.33 21.73 12.37
N VAL A 412 2.01 21.42 13.48
CA VAL A 412 1.77 22.06 14.77
C VAL A 412 2.70 23.25 15.01
N ILE A 413 3.98 23.13 14.64
CA ILE A 413 4.99 24.15 14.98
C ILE A 413 5.25 25.08 13.81
N MET A 414 5.49 24.58 12.59
CA MET A 414 5.96 25.43 11.50
C MET A 414 4.84 26.15 10.74
N VAL A 415 3.67 25.53 10.61
CA VAL A 415 2.51 26.17 9.91
C VAL A 415 2.11 27.51 10.51
N PRO A 416 2.02 27.70 11.84
CA PRO A 416 1.69 28.99 12.42
C PRO A 416 2.67 30.12 12.10
N TYR A 417 3.95 29.80 11.84
CA TYR A 417 5.00 30.80 11.58
C TYR A 417 5.31 31.02 10.11
N LEU A 418 5.30 29.94 9.32
CA LEU A 418 5.75 29.95 7.92
C LEU A 418 4.59 29.77 6.92
N GLY A 419 3.38 29.56 7.41
CA GLY A 419 2.19 29.43 6.57
C GLY A 419 2.29 28.27 5.58
N PHE A 420 1.73 28.48 4.38
CA PHE A 420 1.63 27.45 3.33
C PHE A 420 2.98 26.93 2.83
N ALA A 421 4.02 27.75 2.88
CA ALA A 421 5.36 27.34 2.49
C ALA A 421 5.85 26.11 3.28
N SER A 422 5.56 26.06 4.59
CA SER A 422 5.93 24.89 5.42
C SER A 422 5.18 23.63 5.02
N VAL A 423 3.92 23.74 4.61
CA VAL A 423 3.10 22.61 4.15
C VAL A 423 3.73 21.93 2.92
N CYS A 424 4.30 22.73 2.00
CA CYS A 424 4.97 22.19 0.81
C CYS A 424 6.14 21.26 1.15
N PHE A 425 6.80 21.49 2.29
CA PHE A 425 7.95 20.68 2.74
C PHE A 425 7.59 19.59 3.75
N ALA A 426 6.31 19.38 4.08
CA ALA A 426 5.89 18.38 5.07
C ALA A 426 6.25 16.95 4.65
N SER A 427 5.97 16.56 3.42
CA SER A 427 6.36 15.25 2.90
C SER A 427 7.88 15.13 2.65
N PRO A 428 8.55 16.11 2.00
CA PRO A 428 10.01 16.11 1.90
C PRO A 428 10.74 15.90 3.22
N LEU A 429 10.39 16.64 4.27
CA LEU A 429 10.99 16.50 5.59
C LEU A 429 10.72 15.12 6.19
N ALA A 430 9.49 14.61 6.03
CA ALA A 430 9.11 13.27 6.50
C ALA A 430 9.97 12.19 5.84
N TRP A 431 10.21 12.27 4.54
CA TRP A 431 11.06 11.31 3.82
C TRP A 431 12.52 11.39 4.25
N ILE A 432 13.07 12.59 4.39
CA ILE A 432 14.45 12.78 4.84
C ILE A 432 14.64 12.22 6.26
N MET A 433 13.72 12.51 7.19
CA MET A 433 13.79 11.99 8.56
C MET A 433 13.68 10.45 8.59
N ALA A 434 12.83 9.87 7.74
CA ALA A 434 12.73 8.43 7.61
C ALA A 434 14.04 7.83 7.06
N ASP A 435 14.66 8.45 6.06
CA ASP A 435 15.91 7.98 5.44
C ASP A 435 17.10 8.06 6.41
N CYS A 436 17.16 9.08 7.26
CA CYS A 436 18.17 9.18 8.32
C CYS A 436 18.16 7.97 9.26
N PHE A 437 16.99 7.33 9.43
CA PHE A 437 16.88 6.09 10.20
C PHE A 437 17.04 4.83 9.33
N LEU A 438 16.42 4.80 8.15
CA LEU A 438 16.37 3.61 7.30
C LEU A 438 17.74 3.20 6.75
N ILE A 439 18.59 4.17 6.38
CA ILE A 439 19.91 3.88 5.80
C ILE A 439 20.82 3.18 6.82
N PRO A 440 21.00 3.68 8.06
CA PRO A 440 21.72 2.94 9.11
C PRO A 440 21.09 1.59 9.45
N ALA A 441 19.73 1.52 9.51
CA ALA A 441 19.01 0.28 9.78
C ALA A 441 19.29 -0.78 8.70
N TYR A 442 19.32 -0.40 7.44
CA TYR A 442 19.69 -1.28 6.33
C TYR A 442 21.11 -1.85 6.49
N CYS A 443 22.08 -0.98 6.79
CA CYS A 443 23.47 -1.39 7.03
C CYS A 443 23.56 -2.40 8.19
N HIS A 444 22.82 -2.17 9.26
CA HIS A 444 22.73 -3.10 10.38
C HIS A 444 22.13 -4.45 9.96
N VAL A 445 21.01 -4.44 9.22
CA VAL A 445 20.34 -5.66 8.76
C VAL A 445 21.25 -6.49 7.85
N ILE A 446 21.91 -5.88 6.87
CA ILE A 446 22.82 -6.60 5.97
C ILE A 446 24.01 -7.18 6.71
N ARG A 447 24.59 -6.44 7.68
CA ARG A 447 25.67 -6.97 8.53
C ARG A 447 25.21 -8.19 9.30
N LYS A 448 24.03 -8.13 9.92
CA LYS A 448 23.45 -9.24 10.68
C LYS A 448 23.16 -10.46 9.82
N LEU A 449 22.65 -10.28 8.60
CA LEU A 449 22.42 -11.39 7.65
C LEU A 449 23.75 -12.06 7.23
N LYS A 450 24.79 -11.27 6.95
CA LYS A 450 26.12 -11.81 6.64
C LYS A 450 26.72 -12.60 7.79
N GLN A 451 26.59 -12.10 9.04
CA GLN A 451 27.06 -12.81 10.24
C GLN A 451 26.33 -14.14 10.44
N ARG A 452 24.99 -14.18 10.30
CA ARG A 452 24.20 -15.42 10.40
C ARG A 452 24.63 -16.45 9.37
N ARG A 453 24.84 -16.00 8.12
CA ARG A 453 25.31 -16.87 7.04
C ARG A 453 26.69 -17.46 7.37
N ALA A 454 27.63 -16.67 7.88
CA ALA A 454 28.96 -17.13 8.29
C ALA A 454 28.91 -18.15 9.43
N GLN A 455 27.91 -18.07 10.31
CA GLN A 455 27.68 -18.99 11.42
C GLN A 455 26.86 -20.24 11.04
N GLY A 456 26.44 -20.39 9.75
CA GLY A 456 25.59 -21.48 9.31
C GLY A 456 24.17 -21.48 9.91
N VAL A 457 23.77 -20.37 10.57
CA VAL A 457 22.45 -20.22 11.18
C VAL A 457 21.42 -19.86 10.09
N PRO A 458 20.30 -20.58 9.97
CA PRO A 458 19.25 -20.22 9.04
C PRO A 458 18.81 -18.75 9.25
N ASN A 459 18.56 -18.03 8.17
CA ASN A 459 18.17 -16.61 8.22
C ASN A 459 16.81 -16.37 8.89
N MET A 460 16.11 -17.45 9.29
CA MET A 460 14.92 -17.41 10.14
C MET A 460 14.96 -18.45 11.23
#